data_899eb93272f92f01e963e5229fa70283
#
_entry.id   899eb93272f92f01e963e5229fa70283
#
_cell.length_a   1.000
_cell.length_b   1.000
_cell.length_c   1.000
_cell.angle_alpha   90.00
_cell.angle_beta   90.00
_cell.angle_gamma   90.00
#
_symmetry.space_group_name_H-M   'P 1'
#
loop_
_entity.id
_entity.type
_entity.pdbx_description
1 polymer ?
#
loop_
_entity_poly.entity_id
_entity_poly.type
_entity_poly.pdbx_seq_one_letter_code
_entity_poly.pdbx_strand_id
1 'polypeptide(L)'
;MKQTKKSRLAKWAAAGFWLAVWQAAAMAVGQEVFLVSPVQALSTLLELLPQAEFWQRIGFSAGRILLGFGLGAVSSVVLAVAAGRWAWVEALLAPVMQLVKATPVASFIILALVWVSGSSLSVLISFLMVLPVLYGAVRTGIGSADVQLLEMAKVFRLPLGRRLRAIWLPAVLPAFRQGCSVALGICWKSGVAAEVIGLPDSSIGDALYRAKITLSTGELFAWTFVIILLSAVFEKLFLALLDRAVAHVLGEEGV
;
A
#
# COMPACT_ATOMS: atom_id res chain seq x y z
N MET A 1 30.19 -11.20 -7.34
CA MET A 1 30.37 -9.75 -7.16
C MET A 1 30.29 -8.92 -8.45
N LYS A 2 30.75 -9.37 -9.63
CA LYS A 2 30.66 -8.60 -10.89
C LYS A 2 29.25 -8.44 -11.50
N GLN A 3 28.34 -9.39 -11.30
CA GLN A 3 26.95 -9.31 -11.82
C GLN A 3 26.10 -8.21 -11.14
N THR A 4 26.34 -7.93 -9.88
CA THR A 4 25.58 -6.90 -9.13
C THR A 4 25.92 -5.47 -9.58
N LYS A 5 27.17 -5.19 -10.00
CA LYS A 5 27.56 -3.87 -10.55
C LYS A 5 26.96 -3.61 -11.92
N LYS A 6 26.99 -4.59 -12.84
CA LYS A 6 26.37 -4.46 -14.19
C LYS A 6 24.86 -4.26 -14.10
N SER A 7 24.18 -4.96 -13.20
CA SER A 7 22.74 -4.83 -12.97
C SER A 7 22.38 -3.45 -12.39
N ARG A 8 23.18 -2.90 -11.48
CA ARG A 8 22.98 -1.54 -10.96
C ARG A 8 23.21 -0.48 -12.02
N LEU A 9 24.28 -0.60 -12.82
CA LEU A 9 24.57 0.34 -13.90
C LEU A 9 23.45 0.34 -14.95
N ALA A 10 22.93 -0.83 -15.32
CA ALA A 10 21.81 -0.95 -16.26
C ALA A 10 20.54 -0.27 -15.73
N LYS A 11 20.25 -0.38 -14.42
CA LYS A 11 19.09 0.29 -13.79
C LYS A 11 19.24 1.82 -13.82
N TRP A 12 20.43 2.34 -13.52
CA TRP A 12 20.68 3.78 -13.57
C TRP A 12 20.67 4.32 -15.00
N ALA A 13 21.21 3.54 -15.96
CA ALA A 13 21.14 3.89 -17.38
C ALA A 13 19.69 3.93 -17.89
N ALA A 14 18.87 2.95 -17.50
CA ALA A 14 17.44 2.94 -17.84
C ALA A 14 16.70 4.14 -17.23
N ALA A 15 16.96 4.47 -15.96
CA ALA A 15 16.37 5.64 -15.32
C ALA A 15 16.78 6.95 -16.03
N GLY A 16 18.07 7.10 -16.33
CA GLY A 16 18.58 8.24 -17.09
C GLY A 16 17.97 8.36 -18.49
N PHE A 17 17.82 7.23 -19.18
CA PHE A 17 17.16 7.20 -20.49
C PHE A 17 15.72 7.71 -20.42
N TRP A 18 14.91 7.20 -19.48
CA TRP A 18 13.52 7.65 -19.35
C TRP A 18 13.38 9.10 -18.90
N LEU A 19 14.29 9.59 -18.05
CA LEU A 19 14.33 11.01 -17.70
C LEU A 19 14.69 11.89 -18.90
N ALA A 20 15.62 11.44 -19.75
CA ALA A 20 15.97 12.16 -20.99
C ALA A 20 14.80 12.15 -22.00
N VAL A 21 14.09 11.03 -22.14
CA VAL A 21 12.89 10.95 -22.99
C VAL A 21 11.80 11.91 -22.47
N TRP A 22 11.56 11.95 -21.16
CA TRP A 22 10.61 12.89 -20.58
C TRP A 22 11.03 14.34 -20.78
N GLN A 23 12.31 14.67 -20.57
CA GLN A 23 12.84 16.02 -20.81
C GLN A 23 12.67 16.44 -22.29
N ALA A 24 12.99 15.54 -23.22
CA ALA A 24 12.81 15.80 -24.65
C ALA A 24 11.34 16.01 -25.02
N ALA A 25 10.43 15.21 -24.46
CA ALA A 25 9.00 15.37 -24.67
C ALA A 25 8.49 16.71 -24.11
N ALA A 26 8.94 17.13 -22.93
CA ALA A 26 8.58 18.41 -22.34
C ALA A 26 9.06 19.60 -23.21
N MET A 27 10.28 19.51 -23.73
CA MET A 27 10.81 20.53 -24.67
C MET A 27 10.05 20.56 -26.00
N ALA A 28 9.64 19.40 -26.51
CA ALA A 28 8.87 19.31 -27.76
C ALA A 28 7.46 19.89 -27.62
N VAL A 29 6.80 19.72 -26.46
CA VAL A 29 5.50 20.34 -26.16
C VAL A 29 5.63 21.85 -25.97
N GLY A 30 6.73 22.33 -25.40
CA GLY A 30 7.06 23.76 -25.28
C GLY A 30 6.11 24.57 -24.39
N GLN A 31 5.17 23.93 -23.72
CA GLN A 31 4.21 24.59 -22.82
C GLN A 31 4.15 23.86 -21.48
N GLU A 32 4.60 24.52 -20.43
CA GLU A 32 4.71 24.00 -19.06
C GLU A 32 3.36 23.59 -18.46
N VAL A 33 2.29 24.26 -18.90
CA VAL A 33 0.92 23.93 -18.44
C VAL A 33 0.50 22.51 -18.86
N PHE A 34 0.98 22.01 -20.01
CA PHE A 34 0.65 20.66 -20.47
C PHE A 34 1.63 19.60 -19.99
N LEU A 35 2.92 19.89 -20.02
CA LEU A 35 3.95 18.94 -19.63
C LEU A 35 5.16 19.65 -19.03
N VAL A 36 5.32 19.48 -17.73
CA VAL A 36 6.46 20.01 -16.98
C VAL A 36 7.68 19.14 -17.19
N SER A 37 8.86 19.76 -17.28
CA SER A 37 10.12 19.03 -17.35
C SER A 37 10.49 18.40 -15.99
N PRO A 38 11.28 17.31 -15.98
CA PRO A 38 11.80 16.73 -14.73
C PRO A 38 12.53 17.74 -13.85
N VAL A 39 13.28 18.66 -14.45
CA VAL A 39 14.04 19.68 -13.72
C VAL A 39 13.09 20.63 -13.00
N GLN A 40 12.04 21.08 -13.67
CA GLN A 40 11.07 22.01 -13.09
C GLN A 40 10.19 21.34 -12.05
N ALA A 41 9.78 20.08 -12.24
CA ALA A 41 9.08 19.31 -11.21
C ALA A 41 9.93 19.16 -9.94
N LEU A 42 11.23 18.98 -10.10
CA LEU A 42 12.17 18.91 -8.97
C LEU A 42 12.37 20.27 -8.30
N SER A 43 12.50 21.39 -9.07
CA SER A 43 12.61 22.73 -8.48
C SER A 43 11.38 23.09 -7.67
N THR A 44 10.17 22.83 -8.20
CA THR A 44 8.92 23.03 -7.46
C THR A 44 8.86 22.19 -6.18
N LEU A 45 9.32 20.93 -6.23
CA LEU A 45 9.41 20.11 -5.03
C LEU A 45 10.35 20.72 -3.99
N LEU A 46 11.51 21.24 -4.40
CA LEU A 46 12.47 21.90 -3.51
C LEU A 46 11.91 23.18 -2.88
N GLU A 47 11.04 23.90 -3.57
CA GLU A 47 10.34 25.09 -3.07
C GLU A 47 9.24 24.74 -2.04
N LEU A 48 8.64 23.56 -2.16
CA LEU A 48 7.63 23.05 -1.21
C LEU A 48 8.25 22.51 0.08
N LEU A 49 9.44 21.91 0.03
CA LEU A 49 10.09 21.26 1.17
C LEU A 49 10.23 22.13 2.44
N PRO A 50 10.59 23.45 2.36
CA PRO A 50 10.73 24.30 3.54
C PRO A 50 9.39 24.74 4.15
N GLN A 51 8.27 24.48 3.47
CA GLN A 51 6.95 24.91 3.93
C GLN A 51 6.40 23.96 5.00
N ALA A 52 6.01 24.49 6.15
CA ALA A 52 5.43 23.69 7.23
C ALA A 52 4.13 22.97 6.78
N GLU A 53 3.34 23.63 5.94
CA GLU A 53 2.09 23.10 5.39
C GLU A 53 2.34 21.83 4.55
N PHE A 54 3.45 21.75 3.82
CA PHE A 54 3.84 20.56 3.05
C PHE A 54 3.92 19.31 3.95
N TRP A 55 4.60 19.41 5.09
CA TRP A 55 4.75 18.31 6.03
C TRP A 55 3.46 17.98 6.79
N GLN A 56 2.64 18.99 7.08
CA GLN A 56 1.32 18.78 7.68
C GLN A 56 0.42 17.96 6.76
N ARG A 57 0.35 18.31 5.47
CA ARG A 57 -0.42 17.58 4.46
C ARG A 57 0.04 16.13 4.33
N ILE A 58 1.35 15.88 4.31
CA ILE A 58 1.92 14.54 4.33
C ILE A 58 1.49 13.78 5.58
N GLY A 59 1.64 14.39 6.76
CA GLY A 59 1.30 13.77 8.03
C GLY A 59 -0.19 13.38 8.12
N PHE A 60 -1.09 14.25 7.70
CA PHE A 60 -2.53 13.98 7.68
C PHE A 60 -2.91 12.85 6.73
N SER A 61 -2.44 12.91 5.49
CA SER A 61 -2.73 11.86 4.51
C SER A 61 -2.12 10.51 4.92
N ALA A 62 -0.86 10.51 5.35
CA ALA A 62 -0.19 9.30 5.81
C ALA A 62 -0.91 8.68 7.02
N GLY A 63 -1.30 9.48 8.01
CA GLY A 63 -2.01 8.99 9.18
C GLY A 63 -3.33 8.30 8.82
N ARG A 64 -4.14 8.91 7.95
CA ARG A 64 -5.43 8.35 7.51
C ARG A 64 -5.25 7.06 6.69
N ILE A 65 -4.35 7.08 5.70
CA ILE A 65 -4.10 5.95 4.81
C ILE A 65 -3.55 4.76 5.62
N LEU A 66 -2.60 5.01 6.52
CA LEU A 66 -2.03 3.95 7.37
C LEU A 66 -3.01 3.43 8.41
N LEU A 67 -3.91 4.27 8.94
CA LEU A 67 -5.00 3.81 9.79
C LEU A 67 -5.93 2.86 9.02
N GLY A 68 -6.32 3.24 7.79
CA GLY A 68 -7.12 2.38 6.91
C GLY A 68 -6.42 1.06 6.58
N PHE A 69 -5.11 1.09 6.29
CA PHE A 69 -4.29 -0.10 6.10
C PHE A 69 -4.27 -1.00 7.34
N GLY A 70 -4.00 -0.42 8.52
CA GLY A 70 -3.95 -1.17 9.78
C GLY A 70 -5.27 -1.85 10.12
N LEU A 71 -6.38 -1.12 10.00
CA LEU A 71 -7.73 -1.67 10.20
C LEU A 71 -8.01 -2.79 9.18
N GLY A 72 -7.66 -2.58 7.91
CA GLY A 72 -7.81 -3.59 6.86
C GLY A 72 -6.97 -4.84 7.12
N ALA A 73 -5.72 -4.68 7.56
CA ALA A 73 -4.83 -5.79 7.87
C ALA A 73 -5.35 -6.63 9.05
N VAL A 74 -5.72 -5.99 10.15
CA VAL A 74 -6.26 -6.69 11.33
C VAL A 74 -7.55 -7.42 10.97
N SER A 75 -8.50 -6.73 10.33
CA SER A 75 -9.77 -7.32 9.92
C SER A 75 -9.57 -8.50 8.96
N SER A 76 -8.65 -8.37 8.01
CA SER A 76 -8.32 -9.44 7.05
C SER A 76 -7.82 -10.70 7.73
N VAL A 77 -6.91 -10.57 8.71
CA VAL A 77 -6.38 -11.72 9.45
C VAL A 77 -7.50 -12.39 10.25
N VAL A 78 -8.30 -11.61 10.99
CA VAL A 78 -9.42 -12.15 11.78
C VAL A 78 -10.42 -12.88 10.89
N LEU A 79 -10.86 -12.25 9.80
CA LEU A 79 -11.83 -12.84 8.88
C LEU A 79 -11.26 -14.07 8.14
N ALA A 80 -9.99 -14.05 7.75
CA ALA A 80 -9.36 -15.18 7.09
C ALA A 80 -9.20 -16.40 8.03
N VAL A 81 -8.85 -16.16 9.30
CA VAL A 81 -8.78 -17.22 10.31
C VAL A 81 -10.19 -17.78 10.59
N ALA A 82 -11.20 -16.93 10.72
CA ALA A 82 -12.59 -17.34 10.91
C ALA A 82 -13.09 -18.19 9.72
N ALA A 83 -12.85 -17.74 8.49
CA ALA A 83 -13.18 -18.48 7.27
C ALA A 83 -12.41 -19.81 7.16
N GLY A 84 -11.16 -19.86 7.65
CA GLY A 84 -10.39 -21.10 7.73
C GLY A 84 -10.95 -22.12 8.73
N ARG A 85 -11.67 -21.64 9.76
CA ARG A 85 -12.26 -22.48 10.81
C ARG A 85 -13.68 -22.91 10.49
N TRP A 86 -14.47 -22.05 9.81
CA TRP A 86 -15.90 -22.27 9.55
C TRP A 86 -16.23 -22.05 8.08
N ALA A 87 -16.62 -23.11 7.38
CA ALA A 87 -16.96 -23.07 5.95
C ALA A 87 -18.11 -22.10 5.62
N TRP A 88 -19.07 -21.93 6.53
CA TRP A 88 -20.17 -20.98 6.34
C TRP A 88 -19.68 -19.51 6.34
N VAL A 89 -18.64 -19.18 7.14
CA VAL A 89 -18.03 -17.85 7.13
C VAL A 89 -17.35 -17.60 5.79
N GLU A 90 -16.63 -18.58 5.26
CA GLU A 90 -16.02 -18.49 3.93
C GLU A 90 -17.07 -18.27 2.84
N ALA A 91 -18.15 -19.05 2.85
CA ALA A 91 -19.25 -18.91 1.89
C ALA A 91 -19.93 -17.53 1.96
N LEU A 92 -20.07 -16.97 3.18
CA LEU A 92 -20.62 -15.63 3.38
C LEU A 92 -19.70 -14.52 2.91
N LEU A 93 -18.39 -14.64 3.16
CA LEU A 93 -17.42 -13.60 2.84
C LEU A 93 -17.00 -13.61 1.36
N ALA A 94 -17.03 -14.74 0.69
CA ALA A 94 -16.58 -14.87 -0.69
C ALA A 94 -17.25 -13.86 -1.66
N PRO A 95 -18.59 -13.71 -1.70
CA PRO A 95 -19.23 -12.74 -2.57
C PRO A 95 -18.87 -11.29 -2.22
N VAL A 96 -18.72 -10.97 -0.93
CA VAL A 96 -18.34 -9.61 -0.48
C VAL A 96 -16.92 -9.27 -0.93
N MET A 97 -15.97 -10.19 -0.75
CA MET A 97 -14.59 -9.98 -1.20
C MET A 97 -14.49 -9.84 -2.72
N GLN A 98 -15.30 -10.59 -3.47
CA GLN A 98 -15.36 -10.45 -4.93
C GLN A 98 -15.98 -9.14 -5.36
N LEU A 99 -17.06 -8.69 -4.72
CA LEU A 99 -17.71 -7.42 -5.00
C LEU A 99 -16.71 -6.26 -4.82
N VAL A 100 -15.98 -6.24 -3.69
CA VAL A 100 -14.99 -5.19 -3.43
C VAL A 100 -13.86 -5.20 -4.46
N LYS A 101 -13.38 -6.39 -4.89
CA LYS A 101 -12.34 -6.51 -5.92
C LYS A 101 -12.81 -6.07 -7.32
N ALA A 102 -14.08 -6.34 -7.66
CA ALA A 102 -14.63 -6.07 -8.98
C ALA A 102 -15.08 -4.62 -9.17
N THR A 103 -15.40 -3.92 -8.08
CA THR A 103 -15.93 -2.57 -8.15
C THR A 103 -14.81 -1.56 -8.39
N PRO A 104 -14.96 -0.65 -9.38
CA PRO A 104 -13.99 0.43 -9.59
C PRO A 104 -13.88 1.32 -8.35
N VAL A 105 -12.65 1.65 -7.96
CA VAL A 105 -12.36 2.44 -6.75
C VAL A 105 -13.11 3.79 -6.77
N ALA A 106 -13.15 4.47 -7.92
CA ALA A 106 -13.83 5.75 -8.06
C ALA A 106 -15.33 5.64 -7.75
N SER A 107 -15.99 4.54 -8.16
CA SER A 107 -17.40 4.30 -7.85
C SER A 107 -17.63 4.12 -6.34
N PHE A 108 -16.73 3.40 -5.65
CA PHE A 108 -16.79 3.28 -4.20
C PHE A 108 -16.61 4.63 -3.50
N ILE A 109 -15.68 5.46 -3.98
CA ILE A 109 -15.43 6.78 -3.39
C ILE A 109 -16.69 7.65 -3.48
N ILE A 110 -17.30 7.73 -4.66
CA ILE A 110 -18.51 8.54 -4.89
C ILE A 110 -19.68 8.02 -4.04
N LEU A 111 -19.85 6.69 -3.99
CA LEU A 111 -20.90 6.09 -3.19
C LEU A 111 -20.68 6.35 -1.69
N ALA A 112 -19.46 6.22 -1.20
CA ALA A 112 -19.12 6.42 0.20
C ALA A 112 -19.32 7.89 0.65
N LEU A 113 -19.15 8.87 -0.23
CA LEU A 113 -19.39 10.29 0.07
C LEU A 113 -20.84 10.59 0.49
N VAL A 114 -21.79 9.72 0.17
CA VAL A 114 -23.20 9.88 0.60
C VAL A 114 -23.32 9.71 2.12
N TRP A 115 -22.46 8.88 2.75
CA TRP A 115 -22.57 8.53 4.18
C TRP A 115 -21.37 8.96 5.01
N VAL A 116 -20.22 9.18 4.38
CA VAL A 116 -18.96 9.43 5.08
C VAL A 116 -18.40 10.79 4.70
N SER A 117 -17.95 11.56 5.70
CA SER A 117 -17.29 12.85 5.47
C SER A 117 -15.98 12.68 4.69
N GLY A 118 -15.60 13.68 3.89
CA GLY A 118 -14.34 13.67 3.14
C GLY A 118 -13.11 13.35 3.98
N SER A 119 -13.10 13.79 5.25
CA SER A 119 -11.99 13.52 6.17
C SER A 119 -11.80 12.05 6.56
N SER A 120 -12.86 11.25 6.58
CA SER A 120 -12.79 9.82 6.91
C SER A 120 -12.78 8.92 5.67
N LEU A 121 -12.97 9.51 4.49
CA LEU A 121 -13.11 8.78 3.23
C LEU A 121 -11.85 8.01 2.87
N SER A 122 -10.66 8.62 3.01
CA SER A 122 -9.39 7.94 2.71
C SER A 122 -9.12 6.76 3.64
N VAL A 123 -9.55 6.83 4.91
CA VAL A 123 -9.48 5.69 5.85
C VAL A 123 -10.35 4.54 5.36
N LEU A 124 -11.62 4.82 5.03
CA LEU A 124 -12.57 3.80 4.57
C LEU A 124 -12.12 3.15 3.25
N ILE A 125 -11.72 3.95 2.28
CA ILE A 125 -11.31 3.44 0.97
C ILE A 125 -10.01 2.63 1.07
N SER A 126 -9.03 3.10 1.85
CA SER A 126 -7.81 2.34 2.12
C SER A 126 -8.13 1.01 2.81
N PHE A 127 -9.01 1.00 3.81
CA PHE A 127 -9.49 -0.20 4.48
C PHE A 127 -10.12 -1.19 3.48
N LEU A 128 -11.09 -0.72 2.66
CA LEU A 128 -11.79 -1.57 1.69
C LEU A 128 -10.86 -2.19 0.66
N MET A 129 -9.85 -1.44 0.19
CA MET A 129 -8.91 -1.94 -0.82
C MET A 129 -7.91 -2.95 -0.24
N VAL A 130 -7.50 -2.77 1.01
CA VAL A 130 -6.57 -3.68 1.71
C VAL A 130 -7.23 -4.99 2.10
N LEU A 131 -8.50 -4.92 2.55
CA LEU A 131 -9.24 -6.04 3.12
C LEU A 131 -9.22 -7.30 2.25
N PRO A 132 -9.66 -7.30 0.97
CA PRO A 132 -9.71 -8.51 0.17
C PRO A 132 -8.33 -9.01 -0.27
N VAL A 133 -7.33 -8.13 -0.35
CA VAL A 133 -5.95 -8.50 -0.73
C VAL A 133 -5.32 -9.31 0.38
N LEU A 134 -5.34 -8.79 1.61
CA LEU A 134 -4.75 -9.47 2.75
C LEU A 134 -5.57 -10.67 3.21
N TYR A 135 -6.90 -10.61 3.13
CA TYR A 135 -7.76 -11.78 3.36
C TYR A 135 -7.35 -12.95 2.45
N GLY A 136 -7.20 -12.69 1.15
CA GLY A 136 -6.78 -13.71 0.18
C GLY A 136 -5.37 -14.25 0.48
N ALA A 137 -4.42 -13.36 0.82
CA ALA A 137 -3.06 -13.75 1.17
C ALA A 137 -3.01 -14.66 2.41
N VAL A 138 -3.73 -14.30 3.48
CA VAL A 138 -3.81 -15.12 4.70
C VAL A 138 -4.52 -16.45 4.43
N ARG A 139 -5.62 -16.46 3.65
CA ARG A 139 -6.32 -17.69 3.26
C ARG A 139 -5.41 -18.64 2.47
N THR A 140 -4.66 -18.11 1.52
CA THR A 140 -3.66 -18.88 0.75
C THR A 140 -2.60 -19.46 1.67
N GLY A 141 -2.07 -18.67 2.60
CA GLY A 141 -1.09 -19.14 3.57
C GLY A 141 -1.64 -20.19 4.53
N ILE A 142 -2.87 -20.07 4.99
CA ILE A 142 -3.54 -21.10 5.80
C ILE A 142 -3.68 -22.40 4.98
N GLY A 143 -4.06 -22.31 3.71
CA GLY A 143 -4.19 -23.48 2.84
C GLY A 143 -2.86 -24.16 2.47
N SER A 144 -1.72 -23.46 2.61
CA SER A 144 -0.38 -24.00 2.31
C SER A 144 0.29 -24.74 3.48
N ALA A 145 -0.38 -24.78 4.65
CA ALA A 145 0.16 -25.49 5.82
C ALA A 145 0.25 -27.01 5.56
N ASP A 146 1.40 -27.60 5.88
CA ASP A 146 1.65 -29.03 5.66
C ASP A 146 0.71 -29.88 6.54
N VAL A 147 -0.08 -30.72 5.87
CA VAL A 147 -1.04 -31.63 6.53
C VAL A 147 -0.31 -32.63 7.42
N GLN A 148 0.85 -33.12 7.03
CA GLN A 148 1.62 -34.09 7.83
C GLN A 148 2.10 -33.46 9.14
N LEU A 149 2.57 -32.21 9.10
CA LEU A 149 2.95 -31.47 10.30
C LEU A 149 1.75 -31.23 11.22
N LEU A 150 0.57 -30.97 10.66
CA LEU A 150 -0.66 -30.77 11.42
C LEU A 150 -1.12 -32.08 12.08
N GLU A 151 -1.00 -33.22 11.40
CA GLU A 151 -1.30 -34.55 11.93
C GLU A 151 -0.31 -34.92 13.05
N MET A 152 0.99 -34.74 12.82
CA MET A 152 2.02 -34.90 13.83
C MET A 152 1.73 -34.07 15.09
N ALA A 153 1.37 -32.80 14.90
CA ALA A 153 1.03 -31.91 16.01
C ALA A 153 -0.21 -32.37 16.80
N LYS A 154 -1.14 -33.08 16.17
CA LYS A 154 -2.29 -33.72 16.85
C LYS A 154 -1.84 -34.93 17.66
N VAL A 155 -1.05 -35.83 17.06
CA VAL A 155 -0.54 -37.05 17.71
C VAL A 155 0.27 -36.69 18.97
N PHE A 156 1.19 -35.72 18.86
CA PHE A 156 2.01 -35.25 19.97
C PHE A 156 1.29 -34.27 20.91
N ARG A 157 0.00 -33.98 20.69
CA ARG A 157 -0.82 -33.05 21.49
C ARG A 157 -0.13 -31.70 21.72
N LEU A 158 0.51 -31.14 20.69
CA LEU A 158 1.18 -29.85 20.81
C LEU A 158 0.20 -28.75 21.22
N PRO A 159 0.55 -27.88 22.19
CA PRO A 159 -0.28 -26.78 22.59
C PRO A 159 -0.47 -25.77 21.45
N LEU A 160 -1.63 -25.08 21.43
CA LEU A 160 -2.02 -24.16 20.33
C LEU A 160 -0.93 -23.13 20.01
N GLY A 161 -0.31 -22.52 21.03
CA GLY A 161 0.74 -21.53 20.84
C GLY A 161 1.97 -22.06 20.08
N ARG A 162 2.37 -23.32 20.39
CA ARG A 162 3.49 -23.98 19.68
C ARG A 162 3.10 -24.33 18.24
N ARG A 163 1.86 -24.77 18.01
CA ARG A 163 1.34 -25.05 16.66
C ARG A 163 1.25 -23.79 15.81
N LEU A 164 0.79 -22.68 16.41
CA LEU A 164 0.75 -21.38 15.74
C LEU A 164 2.16 -20.94 15.32
N ARG A 165 3.14 -21.01 16.25
CA ARG A 165 4.50 -20.54 16.01
C ARG A 165 5.27 -21.45 15.03
N ALA A 166 5.15 -22.78 15.16
CA ALA A 166 5.98 -23.72 14.41
C ALA A 166 5.38 -24.15 13.05
N ILE A 167 4.06 -24.05 12.87
CA ILE A 167 3.38 -24.53 11.66
C ILE A 167 2.65 -23.41 10.93
N TRP A 168 1.72 -22.73 11.61
CA TRP A 168 0.86 -21.77 10.94
C TRP A 168 1.58 -20.48 10.55
N LEU A 169 2.38 -19.91 11.45
CA LEU A 169 3.07 -18.66 11.19
C LEU A 169 4.07 -18.78 10.02
N PRO A 170 4.96 -19.81 9.96
CA PRO A 170 5.83 -19.99 8.80
C PRO A 170 5.08 -20.24 7.49
N ALA A 171 3.93 -20.92 7.53
CA ALA A 171 3.13 -21.19 6.34
C ALA A 171 2.43 -19.91 5.82
N VAL A 172 1.88 -19.08 6.71
CA VAL A 172 1.11 -17.87 6.35
C VAL A 172 2.02 -16.71 5.97
N LEU A 173 3.17 -16.58 6.63
CA LEU A 173 4.01 -15.41 6.55
C LEU A 173 4.48 -15.01 5.14
N PRO A 174 4.95 -15.93 4.26
CA PRO A 174 5.40 -15.56 2.92
C PRO A 174 4.28 -14.93 2.09
N ALA A 175 3.08 -15.53 2.13
CA ALA A 175 1.91 -15.02 1.42
C ALA A 175 1.42 -13.69 2.03
N PHE A 176 1.41 -13.57 3.34
CA PHE A 176 1.03 -12.34 4.04
C PHE A 176 1.99 -11.20 3.73
N ARG A 177 3.30 -11.45 3.78
CA ARG A 177 4.33 -10.47 3.42
C ARG A 177 4.17 -9.96 1.99
N GLN A 178 3.97 -10.87 1.04
CA GLN A 178 3.71 -10.51 -0.35
C GLN A 178 2.39 -9.71 -0.48
N GLY A 179 1.35 -10.13 0.23
CA GLY A 179 0.07 -9.43 0.30
C GLY A 179 0.21 -8.01 0.85
N CYS A 180 1.03 -7.80 1.90
CA CYS A 180 1.30 -6.48 2.46
C CYS A 180 1.99 -5.54 1.47
N SER A 181 2.98 -6.02 0.70
CA SER A 181 3.63 -5.23 -0.34
C SER A 181 2.62 -4.73 -1.38
N VAL A 182 1.76 -5.62 -1.89
CA VAL A 182 0.71 -5.26 -2.84
C VAL A 182 -0.33 -4.33 -2.21
N ALA A 183 -0.79 -4.65 -1.01
CA ALA A 183 -1.83 -3.88 -0.31
C ALA A 183 -1.37 -2.46 0.03
N LEU A 184 -0.11 -2.24 0.43
CA LEU A 184 0.45 -0.91 0.69
C LEU A 184 0.46 -0.05 -0.58
N GLY A 185 0.88 -0.61 -1.72
CA GLY A 185 0.85 0.13 -2.99
C GLY A 185 -0.56 0.52 -3.43
N ILE A 186 -1.54 -0.38 -3.25
CA ILE A 186 -2.95 -0.11 -3.58
C ILE A 186 -3.54 0.92 -2.61
N CYS A 187 -3.28 0.79 -1.33
CA CYS A 187 -3.85 1.64 -0.29
C CYS A 187 -3.41 3.11 -0.45
N TRP A 188 -2.14 3.38 -0.80
CA TRP A 188 -1.67 4.73 -1.09
C TRP A 188 -2.38 5.33 -2.31
N LYS A 189 -2.47 4.59 -3.41
CA LYS A 189 -3.15 5.05 -4.63
C LYS A 189 -4.62 5.35 -4.38
N SER A 190 -5.34 4.43 -3.74
CA SER A 190 -6.76 4.57 -3.48
C SER A 190 -7.08 5.59 -2.41
N GLY A 191 -6.25 5.69 -1.36
CA GLY A 191 -6.41 6.67 -0.29
C GLY A 191 -6.22 8.10 -0.79
N VAL A 192 -5.18 8.37 -1.58
CA VAL A 192 -4.99 9.68 -2.21
C VAL A 192 -6.09 9.99 -3.22
N ALA A 193 -6.55 9.00 -4.03
CA ALA A 193 -7.68 9.20 -4.93
C ALA A 193 -8.96 9.58 -4.16
N ALA A 194 -9.19 8.98 -3.00
CA ALA A 194 -10.30 9.33 -2.13
C ALA A 194 -10.19 10.77 -1.58
N GLU A 195 -8.96 11.23 -1.26
CA GLU A 195 -8.74 12.61 -0.84
C GLU A 195 -8.93 13.61 -1.98
N VAL A 196 -8.53 13.28 -3.21
CA VAL A 196 -8.74 14.15 -4.39
C VAL A 196 -10.23 14.35 -4.69
N ILE A 197 -11.06 13.33 -4.44
CA ILE A 197 -12.50 13.41 -4.69
C ILE A 197 -13.25 13.96 -3.47
N GLY A 198 -12.84 13.56 -2.26
CA GLY A 198 -13.48 13.96 -1.01
C GLY A 198 -13.03 15.32 -0.46
N LEU A 199 -11.94 15.87 -0.98
CA LEU A 199 -11.37 17.19 -0.67
C LEU A 199 -11.26 17.49 0.83
N PRO A 200 -10.71 16.61 1.65
CA PRO A 200 -10.49 16.92 3.06
C PRO A 200 -9.37 17.97 3.19
N ASP A 201 -9.62 19.00 3.99
CA ASP A 201 -8.63 20.05 4.25
C ASP A 201 -7.27 19.49 4.68
N SER A 202 -6.21 20.18 4.30
CA SER A 202 -4.83 19.84 4.67
C SER A 202 -4.39 18.44 4.27
N SER A 203 -4.88 17.91 3.14
CA SER A 203 -4.48 16.60 2.59
C SER A 203 -3.59 16.75 1.35
N ILE A 204 -2.90 15.67 0.98
CA ILE A 204 -2.19 15.58 -0.31
C ILE A 204 -3.20 15.66 -1.47
N GLY A 205 -4.37 15.04 -1.32
CA GLY A 205 -5.43 15.10 -2.33
C GLY A 205 -5.98 16.50 -2.56
N ASP A 206 -6.16 17.30 -1.50
CA ASP A 206 -6.52 18.71 -1.61
C ASP A 206 -5.44 19.53 -2.34
N ALA A 207 -4.15 19.28 -2.03
CA ALA A 207 -3.04 19.94 -2.73
C ALA A 207 -3.03 19.62 -4.23
N LEU A 208 -3.21 18.35 -4.60
CA LEU A 208 -3.33 17.93 -6.00
C LEU A 208 -4.52 18.58 -6.70
N TYR A 209 -5.67 18.66 -6.03
CA TYR A 209 -6.85 19.28 -6.59
C TYR A 209 -6.65 20.78 -6.81
N ARG A 210 -6.07 21.48 -5.82
CA ARG A 210 -5.73 22.93 -5.93
C ARG A 210 -4.76 23.17 -7.09
N ALA A 211 -3.68 22.40 -7.17
CA ALA A 211 -2.71 22.48 -8.27
C ALA A 211 -3.37 22.28 -9.65
N LYS A 212 -4.37 21.37 -9.73
CA LYS A 212 -5.17 21.17 -10.95
C LYS A 212 -5.98 22.40 -11.33
N ILE A 213 -6.72 23.00 -10.39
CA ILE A 213 -7.60 24.14 -10.71
C ILE A 213 -6.82 25.43 -10.99
N THR A 214 -5.62 25.57 -10.41
CA THR A 214 -4.70 26.69 -10.68
C THR A 214 -3.81 26.45 -11.89
N LEU A 215 -3.93 25.28 -12.56
CA LEU A 215 -3.08 24.87 -13.67
C LEU A 215 -1.57 24.85 -13.34
N SER A 216 -1.27 24.65 -12.06
CA SER A 216 0.11 24.54 -11.54
C SER A 216 0.66 23.12 -11.77
N THR A 217 0.99 22.82 -13.02
CA THR A 217 1.42 21.46 -13.42
C THR A 217 2.70 21.03 -12.69
N GLY A 218 3.59 21.98 -12.36
CA GLY A 218 4.77 21.72 -11.53
C GLY A 218 4.44 21.12 -10.18
N GLU A 219 3.44 21.68 -9.47
CA GLU A 219 2.98 21.16 -8.19
C GLU A 219 2.30 19.80 -8.33
N LEU A 220 1.53 19.57 -9.41
CA LEU A 220 0.92 18.26 -9.68
C LEU A 220 1.99 17.15 -9.76
N PHE A 221 3.06 17.41 -10.51
CA PHE A 221 4.16 16.47 -10.63
C PHE A 221 4.95 16.33 -9.31
N ALA A 222 5.22 17.43 -8.62
CA ALA A 222 5.91 17.42 -7.32
C ALA A 222 5.15 16.55 -6.31
N TRP A 223 3.85 16.76 -6.12
CA TRP A 223 3.01 15.94 -5.23
C TRP A 223 2.92 14.48 -5.68
N THR A 224 2.88 14.23 -6.98
CA THR A 224 2.91 12.85 -7.50
C THR A 224 4.21 12.14 -7.12
N PHE A 225 5.36 12.80 -7.21
CA PHE A 225 6.63 12.25 -6.74
C PHE A 225 6.62 11.99 -5.23
N VAL A 226 6.07 12.91 -4.45
CA VAL A 226 5.93 12.73 -3.00
C VAL A 226 5.13 11.47 -2.69
N ILE A 227 4.00 11.25 -3.37
CA ILE A 227 3.16 10.06 -3.17
C ILE A 227 3.93 8.78 -3.50
N ILE A 228 4.64 8.75 -4.64
CA ILE A 228 5.45 7.59 -5.06
C ILE A 228 6.54 7.30 -4.01
N LEU A 229 7.24 8.34 -3.57
CA LEU A 229 8.30 8.22 -2.57
C LEU A 229 7.77 7.72 -1.23
N LEU A 230 6.69 8.33 -0.73
CA LEU A 230 6.04 7.93 0.51
C LEU A 230 5.57 6.48 0.46
N SER A 231 4.88 6.08 -0.62
CA SER A 231 4.45 4.70 -0.82
C SER A 231 5.63 3.72 -0.74
N ALA A 232 6.73 4.01 -1.45
CA ALA A 232 7.91 3.17 -1.46
C ALA A 232 8.65 3.12 -0.10
N VAL A 233 8.71 4.26 0.60
CA VAL A 233 9.33 4.34 1.94
C VAL A 233 8.50 3.54 2.95
N PHE A 234 7.18 3.75 2.98
CA PHE A 234 6.30 3.03 3.89
C PHE A 234 6.28 1.52 3.61
N GLU A 235 6.28 1.10 2.36
CA GLU A 235 6.37 -0.31 2.01
C GLU A 235 7.66 -0.93 2.56
N LYS A 236 8.81 -0.32 2.29
CA LYS A 236 10.10 -0.82 2.78
C LYS A 236 10.18 -0.83 4.30
N LEU A 237 9.72 0.25 4.96
CA LEU A 237 9.73 0.37 6.40
C LEU A 237 8.83 -0.69 7.05
N PHE A 238 7.61 -0.82 6.55
CA PHE A 238 6.65 -1.80 7.08
C PHE A 238 7.15 -3.24 6.92
N LEU A 239 7.66 -3.60 5.73
CA LEU A 239 8.20 -4.94 5.49
C LEU A 239 9.43 -5.23 6.35
N ALA A 240 10.32 -4.25 6.54
CA ALA A 240 11.47 -4.40 7.43
C ALA A 240 11.05 -4.58 8.90
N LEU A 241 10.02 -3.85 9.35
CA LEU A 241 9.47 -4.03 10.70
C LEU A 241 8.77 -5.39 10.86
N LEU A 242 8.03 -5.82 9.85
CA LEU A 242 7.39 -7.14 9.82
C LEU A 242 8.44 -8.25 9.90
N ASP A 243 9.48 -8.18 9.06
CA ASP A 243 10.56 -9.18 9.03
C ASP A 243 11.28 -9.26 10.40
N ARG A 244 11.55 -8.11 11.05
CA ARG A 244 12.14 -8.08 12.40
C ARG A 244 11.21 -8.68 13.46
N ALA A 245 9.92 -8.30 13.44
CA ALA A 245 8.95 -8.84 14.39
C ALA A 245 8.82 -10.35 14.28
N VAL A 246 8.88 -10.87 13.07
CA VAL A 246 8.81 -12.31 12.79
C VAL A 246 10.08 -13.02 13.24
N ALA A 247 11.27 -12.50 12.94
CA ALA A 247 12.54 -13.06 13.40
C ALA A 247 12.57 -13.17 14.93
N HIS A 248 12.10 -12.15 15.63
CA HIS A 248 11.96 -12.17 17.09
C HIS A 248 11.00 -13.26 17.59
N VAL A 249 9.82 -13.37 16.96
CA VAL A 249 8.80 -14.38 17.34
C VAL A 249 9.26 -15.80 17.02
N LEU A 250 9.94 -16.02 15.91
CA LEU A 250 10.45 -17.35 15.53
C LEU A 250 11.70 -17.76 16.30
N GLY A 251 12.41 -16.81 16.92
CA GLY A 251 13.64 -17.06 17.66
C GLY A 251 14.87 -17.22 16.75
N GLU A 252 14.82 -16.65 15.54
CA GLU A 252 15.90 -16.65 14.54
C GLU A 252 16.90 -15.47 14.74
N GLU A 253 16.95 -14.88 15.92
CA GLU A 253 17.98 -13.88 16.24
C GLU A 253 19.31 -14.59 16.45
N GLY A 254 20.06 -14.79 15.37
CA GLY A 254 21.44 -15.26 15.47
C GLY A 254 21.91 -16.32 14.46
N VAL A 255 21.46 -16.28 13.21
CA VAL A 255 22.17 -16.97 12.12
C VAL A 255 22.61 -15.98 11.05
#